data_fd20660a209b1c6bd263fb2aff628196
#
_entry.id   fd20660a209b1c6bd263fb2aff628196
#
_cell.length_a   1.000
_cell.length_b   1.000
_cell.length_c   1.000
_cell.angle_alpha   90.00
_cell.angle_beta   90.00
_cell.angle_gamma   90.00
#
_symmetry.space_group_name_H-M   'P 1'
#
loop_
_entity.id
_entity.type
_entity.pdbx_description
1 polymer ?
#
loop_
_entity_poly.entity_id
_entity_poly.type
_entity_poly.pdbx_seq_one_letter_code
_entity_poly.pdbx_strand_id
1 'polypeptide(L)'
;MKIKNIIDKKNEDLIIALSYVLEKPKSYIFLNANKDLSKENTKKILDIENKLNENYPLQYALGKWDFYNINLIVDERALIPRFETEIIVDYLIKSNFNKECILDIGAGSGAISLSLAYNLKSSKVLGVDIEEAALSLARDNKKKLIIDNVNFIKSDLFENVDQKFDIIISNPPYINRNDYESLDKKLYYEPKSALYGGYDGLYFYRAIIKDASLYLNEKGHLIFEIGYDQKEEVNKLLIKSDFKNIINLKDFNGFDRFIIAEKG
;
A
#
# COMPACT_ATOMS: atom_id res chain seq x y z
N MET A 1 -25.75 18.96 -15.33
CA MET A 1 -26.02 17.55 -14.98
C MET A 1 -26.37 17.47 -13.51
N LYS A 2 -27.38 16.69 -13.14
CA LYS A 2 -27.74 16.49 -11.72
C LYS A 2 -26.96 15.32 -11.10
N ILE A 3 -26.76 15.38 -9.80
CA ILE A 3 -26.16 14.28 -9.01
C ILE A 3 -26.92 12.97 -9.27
N LYS A 4 -28.27 13.01 -9.33
CA LYS A 4 -29.11 11.87 -9.63
C LYS A 4 -28.70 11.12 -10.91
N ASN A 5 -28.25 11.83 -11.94
CA ASN A 5 -27.85 11.21 -13.20
C ASN A 5 -26.64 10.24 -13.02
N ILE A 6 -25.80 10.49 -12.03
CA ILE A 6 -24.69 9.60 -11.67
C ILE A 6 -25.19 8.44 -10.81
N ILE A 7 -26.05 8.72 -9.83
CA ILE A 7 -26.63 7.67 -8.95
C ILE A 7 -27.41 6.64 -9.78
N ASP A 8 -28.19 7.09 -10.76
CA ASP A 8 -29.02 6.23 -11.60
C ASP A 8 -28.21 5.26 -12.47
N LYS A 9 -26.90 5.52 -12.68
CA LYS A 9 -25.98 4.61 -13.38
C LYS A 9 -25.63 3.36 -12.56
N LYS A 10 -25.91 3.35 -11.25
CA LYS A 10 -25.62 2.25 -10.31
C LYS A 10 -24.16 1.77 -10.34
N ASN A 11 -23.24 2.66 -10.65
CA ASN A 11 -21.80 2.41 -10.64
C ASN A 11 -21.19 2.99 -9.36
N GLU A 12 -20.66 2.12 -8.49
CA GLU A 12 -20.13 2.56 -7.20
C GLU A 12 -18.85 3.40 -7.37
N ASP A 13 -18.00 3.07 -8.34
CA ASP A 13 -16.79 3.85 -8.64
C ASP A 13 -17.14 5.30 -8.99
N LEU A 14 -18.23 5.54 -9.74
CA LEU A 14 -18.69 6.89 -10.06
C LEU A 14 -19.25 7.64 -8.84
N ILE A 15 -19.88 6.94 -7.90
CA ILE A 15 -20.35 7.55 -6.65
C ILE A 15 -19.16 7.95 -5.78
N ILE A 16 -18.13 7.10 -5.70
CA ILE A 16 -16.88 7.42 -5.03
C ILE A 16 -16.22 8.62 -5.72
N ALA A 17 -16.08 8.57 -7.05
CA ALA A 17 -15.50 9.67 -7.81
C ALA A 17 -16.22 11.00 -7.53
N LEU A 18 -17.54 10.99 -7.51
CA LEU A 18 -18.34 12.19 -7.23
C LEU A 18 -18.09 12.71 -5.81
N SER A 19 -17.93 11.81 -4.83
CA SER A 19 -17.57 12.16 -3.45
C SER A 19 -16.23 12.91 -3.40
N TYR A 20 -15.21 12.40 -4.09
CA TYR A 20 -13.89 13.03 -4.20
C TYR A 20 -13.91 14.35 -4.97
N VAL A 21 -14.65 14.43 -6.07
CA VAL A 21 -14.77 15.66 -6.90
C VAL A 21 -15.50 16.77 -6.15
N LEU A 22 -16.50 16.42 -5.36
CA LEU A 22 -17.27 17.40 -4.56
C LEU A 22 -16.66 17.66 -3.18
N GLU A 23 -15.67 16.86 -2.76
CA GLU A 23 -15.12 16.89 -1.40
C GLU A 23 -16.22 16.75 -0.33
N LYS A 24 -17.16 15.82 -0.58
CA LYS A 24 -18.29 15.54 0.29
C LYS A 24 -18.45 14.04 0.51
N PRO A 25 -18.93 13.61 1.70
CA PRO A 25 -19.16 12.20 1.97
C PRO A 25 -20.25 11.61 1.06
N LYS A 26 -20.23 10.29 0.86
CA LYS A 26 -21.26 9.57 0.08
C LYS A 26 -22.69 9.90 0.51
N SER A 27 -22.94 10.08 1.81
CA SER A 27 -24.26 10.48 2.34
C SER A 27 -24.75 11.80 1.76
N TYR A 28 -23.86 12.78 1.58
CA TYR A 28 -24.21 14.05 0.93
C TYR A 28 -24.69 13.84 -0.51
N ILE A 29 -24.06 12.92 -1.26
CA ILE A 29 -24.43 12.61 -2.65
C ILE A 29 -25.90 12.18 -2.72
N PHE A 30 -26.28 11.22 -1.88
CA PHE A 30 -27.66 10.71 -1.87
C PHE A 30 -28.68 11.73 -1.37
N LEU A 31 -28.35 12.49 -0.33
CA LEU A 31 -29.25 13.52 0.21
C LEU A 31 -29.46 14.71 -0.74
N ASN A 32 -28.55 14.94 -1.67
CA ASN A 32 -28.59 16.06 -2.61
C ASN A 32 -28.78 15.61 -4.08
N ALA A 33 -29.43 14.48 -4.33
CA ALA A 33 -29.58 13.87 -5.65
C ALA A 33 -30.12 14.84 -6.73
N ASN A 34 -30.99 15.75 -6.34
CA ASN A 34 -31.60 16.71 -7.27
C ASN A 34 -30.77 17.97 -7.53
N LYS A 35 -29.63 18.14 -6.85
CA LYS A 35 -28.75 19.30 -7.00
C LYS A 35 -27.98 19.22 -8.32
N ASP A 36 -27.85 20.39 -8.97
CA ASP A 36 -27.04 20.50 -10.18
C ASP A 36 -25.54 20.56 -9.85
N LEU A 37 -24.75 19.85 -10.65
CA LEU A 37 -23.29 19.95 -10.66
C LEU A 37 -22.84 21.19 -11.42
N SER A 38 -21.76 21.82 -10.98
CA SER A 38 -21.11 22.87 -11.77
C SER A 38 -20.65 22.31 -13.13
N LYS A 39 -20.41 23.19 -14.11
CA LYS A 39 -19.85 22.77 -15.41
C LYS A 39 -18.48 22.08 -15.23
N GLU A 40 -17.65 22.59 -14.34
CA GLU A 40 -16.33 22.03 -14.02
C GLU A 40 -16.44 20.61 -13.45
N ASN A 41 -17.26 20.42 -12.40
CA ASN A 41 -17.45 19.11 -11.77
C ASN A 41 -18.11 18.12 -12.73
N THR A 42 -19.04 18.60 -13.59
CA THR A 42 -19.64 17.78 -14.64
C THR A 42 -18.55 17.25 -15.59
N LYS A 43 -17.64 18.14 -16.05
CA LYS A 43 -16.54 17.74 -16.93
C LYS A 43 -15.63 16.72 -16.24
N LYS A 44 -15.17 16.99 -15.01
CA LYS A 44 -14.32 16.08 -14.24
C LYS A 44 -14.93 14.68 -14.10
N ILE A 45 -16.23 14.59 -13.78
CA ILE A 45 -16.92 13.30 -13.62
C ILE A 45 -17.03 12.56 -14.95
N LEU A 46 -17.33 13.25 -16.05
CA LEU A 46 -17.39 12.62 -17.36
C LEU A 46 -16.01 12.12 -17.84
N ASP A 47 -14.97 12.88 -17.58
CA ASP A 47 -13.58 12.47 -17.90
C ASP A 47 -13.20 11.22 -17.10
N ILE A 48 -13.55 11.15 -15.80
CA ILE A 48 -13.33 9.95 -14.96
C ILE A 48 -14.16 8.78 -15.50
N GLU A 49 -15.43 8.99 -15.82
CA GLU A 49 -16.31 7.96 -16.37
C GLU A 49 -15.73 7.34 -17.64
N ASN A 50 -15.21 8.16 -18.56
CA ASN A 50 -14.58 7.68 -19.79
C ASN A 50 -13.39 6.77 -19.47
N LYS A 51 -12.52 7.16 -18.54
CA LYS A 51 -11.40 6.33 -18.07
C LYS A 51 -11.86 5.00 -17.46
N LEU A 52 -12.89 5.03 -16.61
CA LEU A 52 -13.45 3.81 -16.01
C LEU A 52 -14.00 2.83 -17.06
N ASN A 53 -14.61 3.34 -18.13
CA ASN A 53 -15.10 2.53 -19.24
C ASN A 53 -13.97 1.83 -20.02
N GLU A 54 -12.74 2.33 -19.93
CA GLU A 54 -11.52 1.73 -20.48
C GLU A 54 -10.84 0.79 -19.46
N ASN A 55 -11.49 0.45 -18.35
CA ASN A 55 -10.95 -0.29 -17.21
C ASN A 55 -9.78 0.40 -16.49
N TYR A 56 -9.62 1.70 -16.67
CA TYR A 56 -8.59 2.46 -15.94
C TYR A 56 -8.95 2.53 -14.44
N PRO A 57 -8.00 2.30 -13.52
CA PRO A 57 -8.28 2.31 -12.08
C PRO A 57 -8.84 3.65 -11.60
N LEU A 58 -9.89 3.60 -10.79
CA LEU A 58 -10.51 4.80 -10.21
C LEU A 58 -9.51 5.69 -9.48
N GLN A 59 -8.62 5.09 -8.70
CA GLN A 59 -7.63 5.78 -7.89
C GLN A 59 -6.71 6.63 -8.77
N TYR A 60 -6.22 6.05 -9.87
CA TYR A 60 -5.39 6.77 -10.83
C TYR A 60 -6.19 7.84 -11.58
N ALA A 61 -7.46 7.57 -11.91
CA ALA A 61 -8.31 8.56 -12.53
C ALA A 61 -8.56 9.79 -11.63
N LEU A 62 -8.60 9.58 -10.30
CA LEU A 62 -8.71 10.62 -9.29
C LEU A 62 -7.37 11.34 -9.02
N GLY A 63 -6.23 10.67 -9.23
CA GLY A 63 -4.90 11.18 -8.93
C GLY A 63 -4.60 11.34 -7.43
N LYS A 64 -5.52 10.92 -6.57
CA LYS A 64 -5.40 10.96 -5.10
C LYS A 64 -6.20 9.84 -4.46
N TRP A 65 -5.70 9.30 -3.33
CA TRP A 65 -6.39 8.26 -2.58
C TRP A 65 -6.12 8.38 -1.09
N ASP A 66 -7.14 8.09 -0.28
CA ASP A 66 -6.98 8.06 1.16
C ASP A 66 -6.36 6.73 1.58
N PHE A 67 -5.41 6.78 2.49
CA PHE A 67 -4.79 5.61 3.10
C PHE A 67 -4.50 5.90 4.56
N TYR A 68 -5.08 5.11 5.44
CA TYR A 68 -5.03 5.32 6.88
C TYR A 68 -5.44 6.77 7.25
N ASN A 69 -4.56 7.57 7.79
CA ASN A 69 -4.84 8.95 8.20
C ASN A 69 -4.27 10.01 7.23
N ILE A 70 -3.87 9.62 6.03
CA ILE A 70 -3.23 10.51 5.06
C ILE A 70 -3.90 10.42 3.69
N ASN A 71 -3.81 11.49 2.92
CA ASN A 71 -4.26 11.53 1.53
C ASN A 71 -3.06 11.57 0.59
N LEU A 72 -2.86 10.53 -0.20
CA LEU A 72 -1.73 10.33 -1.10
C LEU A 72 -2.05 10.79 -2.52
N ILE A 73 -1.03 11.25 -3.24
CA ILE A 73 -1.00 11.27 -4.69
C ILE A 73 -0.81 9.82 -5.14
N VAL A 74 -1.59 9.39 -6.10
CA VAL A 74 -1.48 8.05 -6.70
C VAL A 74 -1.54 8.15 -8.22
N ASP A 75 -0.64 7.45 -8.88
CA ASP A 75 -0.58 7.30 -10.33
C ASP A 75 0.16 6.01 -10.69
N GLU A 76 0.34 5.74 -11.98
CA GLU A 76 0.88 4.50 -12.53
C GLU A 76 2.35 4.19 -12.12
N ARG A 77 3.02 5.11 -11.40
CA ARG A 77 4.38 4.91 -10.90
C ARG A 77 4.48 3.88 -9.79
N ALA A 78 3.39 3.60 -9.06
CA ALA A 78 3.41 2.67 -7.93
C ALA A 78 2.05 1.98 -7.72
N LEU A 79 2.08 0.85 -7.01
CA LEU A 79 0.88 0.13 -6.59
C LEU A 79 -0.12 1.07 -5.91
N ILE A 80 -1.40 0.93 -6.22
CA ILE A 80 -2.48 1.60 -5.50
C ILE A 80 -2.51 1.08 -4.06
N PRO A 81 -2.40 1.96 -3.04
CA PRO A 81 -2.47 1.53 -1.64
C PRO A 81 -3.76 0.76 -1.36
N ARG A 82 -3.62 -0.43 -0.76
CA ARG A 82 -4.75 -1.32 -0.45
C ARG A 82 -5.28 -1.06 0.96
N PHE A 83 -6.59 -1.12 1.10
CA PHE A 83 -7.24 -0.91 2.40
C PHE A 83 -6.80 -1.95 3.45
N GLU A 84 -6.57 -3.20 3.02
CA GLU A 84 -6.09 -4.26 3.90
C GLU A 84 -4.75 -3.90 4.54
N THR A 85 -3.87 -3.23 3.81
CA THR A 85 -2.54 -2.81 4.30
C THR A 85 -2.63 -1.81 5.47
N GLU A 86 -3.75 -1.10 5.63
CA GLU A 86 -3.96 -0.21 6.79
C GLU A 86 -3.98 -0.98 8.13
N ILE A 87 -4.36 -2.25 8.11
CA ILE A 87 -4.43 -3.11 9.32
C ILE A 87 -3.06 -3.21 9.97
N ILE A 88 -2.01 -3.45 9.19
CA ILE A 88 -0.67 -3.60 9.75
C ILE A 88 -0.09 -2.27 10.22
N VAL A 89 -0.44 -1.17 9.56
CA VAL A 89 -0.08 0.18 10.01
C VAL A 89 -0.71 0.47 11.37
N ASP A 90 -2.02 0.21 11.51
CA ASP A 90 -2.76 0.38 12.76
C ASP A 90 -2.19 -0.49 13.88
N TYR A 91 -1.92 -1.78 13.57
CA TYR A 91 -1.31 -2.71 14.52
C TYR A 91 0.05 -2.20 15.02
N LEU A 92 0.93 -1.77 14.12
CA LEU A 92 2.25 -1.25 14.48
C LEU A 92 2.17 -0.01 15.36
N ILE A 93 1.31 0.94 15.02
CA ILE A 93 1.14 2.17 15.81
C ILE A 93 0.73 1.82 17.26
N LYS A 94 -0.16 0.86 17.45
CA LYS A 94 -0.70 0.43 18.74
C LYS A 94 0.18 -0.57 19.48
N SER A 95 1.10 -1.25 18.82
CA SER A 95 1.97 -2.26 19.42
C SER A 95 2.95 -1.63 20.43
N ASN A 96 3.45 -2.46 21.35
CA ASN A 96 4.52 -2.10 22.31
C ASN A 96 5.93 -2.42 21.77
N PHE A 97 6.07 -2.67 20.47
CA PHE A 97 7.38 -2.90 19.87
C PHE A 97 8.27 -1.65 19.96
N ASN A 98 9.58 -1.83 19.98
CA ASN A 98 10.48 -0.72 19.71
C ASN A 98 10.30 -0.27 18.26
N LYS A 99 10.24 1.03 18.01
CA LYS A 99 9.92 1.63 16.70
C LYS A 99 10.77 2.88 16.43
N GLU A 100 11.96 2.95 17.03
CA GLU A 100 12.84 4.10 16.79
C GLU A 100 13.29 4.18 15.33
N CYS A 101 13.67 3.00 14.76
CA CYS A 101 14.10 2.89 13.37
C CYS A 101 13.27 1.86 12.63
N ILE A 102 12.63 2.27 11.53
CA ILE A 102 11.76 1.43 10.71
C ILE A 102 12.26 1.42 9.26
N LEU A 103 12.36 0.23 8.66
CA LEU A 103 12.63 0.02 7.24
C LEU A 103 11.36 -0.49 6.54
N ASP A 104 10.97 0.16 5.45
CA ASP A 104 9.90 -0.26 4.56
C ASP A 104 10.51 -0.67 3.22
N ILE A 105 10.47 -1.98 2.91
CA ILE A 105 11.04 -2.56 1.68
C ILE A 105 9.95 -2.67 0.62
N GLY A 106 10.19 -2.09 -0.55
CA GLY A 106 9.19 -1.95 -1.60
C GLY A 106 8.20 -0.83 -1.26
N ALA A 107 8.73 0.35 -0.91
CA ALA A 107 7.93 1.45 -0.38
C ALA A 107 6.85 1.98 -1.33
N GLY A 108 6.98 1.76 -2.63
CA GLY A 108 5.99 2.18 -3.63
C GLY A 108 5.68 3.67 -3.58
N SER A 109 4.40 4.01 -3.40
CA SER A 109 3.93 5.39 -3.22
C SER A 109 4.31 6.00 -1.87
N GLY A 110 4.96 5.24 -0.98
CA GLY A 110 5.27 5.62 0.39
C GLY A 110 4.11 5.42 1.37
N ALA A 111 3.07 4.68 1.01
CA ALA A 111 1.85 4.56 1.82
C ALA A 111 2.13 4.08 3.25
N ILE A 112 2.87 2.97 3.43
CA ILE A 112 3.25 2.44 4.74
C ILE A 112 4.21 3.41 5.44
N SER A 113 5.33 3.74 4.79
CA SER A 113 6.38 4.62 5.34
C SER A 113 5.83 5.94 5.84
N LEU A 114 5.00 6.62 5.01
CA LEU A 114 4.45 7.94 5.33
C LEU A 114 3.41 7.87 6.44
N SER A 115 2.56 6.83 6.44
CA SER A 115 1.57 6.65 7.51
C SER A 115 2.24 6.38 8.85
N LEU A 116 3.28 5.55 8.89
CA LEU A 116 4.05 5.30 10.10
C LEU A 116 4.75 6.59 10.57
N ALA A 117 5.45 7.29 9.68
CA ALA A 117 6.13 8.55 10.01
C ALA A 117 5.17 9.66 10.47
N TYR A 118 3.97 9.72 9.87
CA TYR A 118 2.93 10.68 10.26
C TYR A 118 2.43 10.47 11.69
N ASN A 119 2.24 9.22 12.09
CA ASN A 119 1.67 8.86 13.40
C ASN A 119 2.75 8.66 14.49
N LEU A 120 3.97 8.24 14.13
CA LEU A 120 5.09 7.96 15.03
C LEU A 120 6.17 9.04 14.89
N LYS A 121 5.94 10.21 15.47
CA LYS A 121 6.80 11.40 15.28
C LYS A 121 8.24 11.24 15.76
N SER A 122 8.50 10.36 16.73
CA SER A 122 9.84 10.04 17.25
C SER A 122 10.58 9.00 16.44
N SER A 123 9.88 8.25 15.58
CA SER A 123 10.48 7.22 14.74
C SER A 123 11.20 7.83 13.55
N LYS A 124 12.28 7.17 13.11
CA LYS A 124 12.95 7.43 11.83
C LYS A 124 12.55 6.32 10.86
N VAL A 125 11.96 6.69 9.74
CA VAL A 125 11.51 5.75 8.72
C VAL A 125 12.40 5.84 7.49
N LEU A 126 12.85 4.70 6.98
CA LEU A 126 13.53 4.58 5.70
C LEU A 126 12.66 3.73 4.77
N GLY A 127 12.21 4.31 3.66
CA GLY A 127 11.58 3.57 2.58
C GLY A 127 12.59 3.26 1.48
N VAL A 128 12.64 2.02 1.04
CA VAL A 128 13.49 1.61 -0.09
C VAL A 128 12.65 0.99 -1.18
N ASP A 129 13.03 1.25 -2.44
CA ASP A 129 12.40 0.66 -3.62
C ASP A 129 13.43 0.54 -4.75
N ILE A 130 13.28 -0.44 -5.61
CA ILE A 130 14.12 -0.61 -6.80
C ILE A 130 13.73 0.38 -7.91
N GLU A 131 12.45 0.78 -7.93
CA GLU A 131 11.87 1.65 -8.96
C GLU A 131 12.00 3.13 -8.58
N GLU A 132 12.86 3.86 -9.28
CA GLU A 132 13.02 5.32 -9.06
C GLU A 132 11.73 6.10 -9.30
N ALA A 133 10.87 5.63 -10.21
CA ALA A 133 9.57 6.24 -10.46
C ALA A 133 8.66 6.18 -9.22
N ALA A 134 8.61 5.03 -8.52
CA ALA A 134 7.88 4.86 -7.27
C ALA A 134 8.44 5.78 -6.17
N LEU A 135 9.76 5.82 -6.01
CA LEU A 135 10.41 6.72 -5.04
C LEU A 135 10.16 8.19 -5.34
N SER A 136 10.10 8.58 -6.61
CA SER A 136 9.71 9.95 -6.99
C SER A 136 8.29 10.26 -6.48
N LEU A 137 7.33 9.34 -6.66
CA LEU A 137 5.97 9.50 -6.14
C LEU A 137 5.95 9.57 -4.60
N ALA A 138 6.72 8.71 -3.93
CA ALA A 138 6.84 8.74 -2.47
C ALA A 138 7.40 10.07 -1.94
N ARG A 139 8.41 10.64 -2.63
CA ARG A 139 8.96 11.97 -2.29
C ARG A 139 7.95 13.09 -2.56
N ASP A 140 7.15 13.01 -3.64
CA ASP A 140 6.05 13.95 -3.89
C ASP A 140 5.03 13.91 -2.74
N ASN A 141 4.67 12.72 -2.29
CA ASN A 141 3.78 12.50 -1.16
C ASN A 141 4.38 13.02 0.15
N LYS A 142 5.65 12.74 0.42
CA LYS A 142 6.37 13.28 1.59
C LYS A 142 6.28 14.82 1.62
N LYS A 143 6.57 15.46 0.48
CA LYS A 143 6.52 16.92 0.34
C LYS A 143 5.11 17.45 0.55
N LYS A 144 4.10 16.84 -0.06
CA LYS A 144 2.68 17.20 0.09
C LYS A 144 2.22 17.15 1.55
N LEU A 145 2.65 16.11 2.28
CA LEU A 145 2.23 15.85 3.66
C LEU A 145 3.10 16.58 4.70
N ILE A 146 4.21 17.20 4.28
CA ILE A 146 5.16 17.93 5.15
C ILE A 146 5.66 17.01 6.28
N ILE A 147 6.18 15.83 5.90
CA ILE A 147 6.71 14.83 6.85
C ILE A 147 8.24 14.81 6.76
N ASP A 148 8.93 15.04 7.88
CA ASP A 148 10.38 15.18 7.90
C ASP A 148 11.12 13.91 8.35
N ASN A 149 10.48 13.06 9.17
CA ASN A 149 11.07 11.87 9.80
C ASN A 149 11.03 10.63 8.92
N VAL A 150 10.94 10.78 7.60
CA VAL A 150 11.03 9.69 6.61
C VAL A 150 12.00 10.06 5.49
N ASN A 151 12.77 9.10 5.01
CA ASN A 151 13.59 9.22 3.81
C ASN A 151 13.29 8.09 2.83
N PHE A 152 13.59 8.35 1.53
CA PHE A 152 13.41 7.38 0.46
C PHE A 152 14.69 7.27 -0.36
N ILE A 153 15.25 6.05 -0.47
CA ILE A 153 16.44 5.77 -1.25
C ILE A 153 16.21 4.61 -2.22
N LYS A 154 16.90 4.63 -3.35
CA LYS A 154 16.88 3.52 -4.29
C LYS A 154 17.72 2.37 -3.75
N SER A 155 17.14 1.17 -3.67
CA SER A 155 17.82 -0.04 -3.25
C SER A 155 17.11 -1.27 -3.81
N ASP A 156 17.88 -2.24 -4.29
CA ASP A 156 17.38 -3.60 -4.46
C ASP A 156 17.45 -4.28 -3.10
N LEU A 157 16.29 -4.43 -2.46
CA LEU A 157 16.15 -4.90 -1.07
C LEU A 157 17.12 -4.15 -0.13
N PHE A 158 18.16 -4.81 0.38
CA PHE A 158 19.12 -4.28 1.35
C PHE A 158 20.39 -3.69 0.75
N GLU A 159 20.57 -3.69 -0.57
CA GLU A 159 21.85 -3.38 -1.24
C GLU A 159 22.44 -2.03 -0.81
N ASN A 160 21.61 -1.01 -0.64
CA ASN A 160 22.03 0.34 -0.25
C ASN A 160 21.58 0.71 1.19
N VAL A 161 21.35 -0.30 2.03
CA VAL A 161 20.97 -0.14 3.44
C VAL A 161 22.19 -0.39 4.31
N ASP A 162 22.59 0.59 5.14
CA ASP A 162 23.81 0.57 5.93
C ASP A 162 23.61 0.59 7.45
N GLN A 163 22.35 0.48 7.91
CA GLN A 163 22.02 0.54 9.34
C GLN A 163 21.08 -0.61 9.75
N LYS A 164 20.85 -0.73 11.06
CA LYS A 164 19.90 -1.68 11.63
C LYS A 164 18.60 -1.01 12.04
N PHE A 165 17.53 -1.80 12.11
CA PHE A 165 16.17 -1.36 12.36
C PHE A 165 15.53 -2.19 13.47
N ASP A 166 14.59 -1.58 14.16
CA ASP A 166 13.72 -2.27 15.12
C ASP A 166 12.59 -3.01 14.41
N ILE A 167 12.16 -2.47 13.27
CA ILE A 167 11.12 -3.03 12.43
C ILE A 167 11.58 -3.00 10.97
N ILE A 168 11.46 -4.13 10.30
CA ILE A 168 11.51 -4.24 8.84
C ILE A 168 10.12 -4.68 8.40
N ILE A 169 9.46 -3.88 7.55
CA ILE A 169 8.16 -4.18 6.99
C ILE A 169 8.24 -4.23 5.47
N SER A 170 7.45 -5.11 4.86
CA SER A 170 7.30 -5.16 3.42
C SER A 170 5.91 -5.66 3.02
N ASN A 171 5.33 -5.03 2.01
CA ASN A 171 4.27 -5.59 1.18
C ASN A 171 4.88 -5.93 -0.18
N PRO A 172 5.60 -7.04 -0.30
CA PRO A 172 6.33 -7.38 -1.51
C PRO A 172 5.38 -7.90 -2.59
N PRO A 173 5.77 -7.89 -3.86
CA PRO A 173 5.03 -8.58 -4.93
C PRO A 173 4.92 -10.07 -4.60
N TYR A 174 3.69 -10.60 -4.61
CA TYR A 174 3.41 -11.97 -4.18
C TYR A 174 2.54 -12.78 -5.16
N ILE A 175 2.14 -12.19 -6.28
CA ILE A 175 1.31 -12.89 -7.27
C ILE A 175 2.19 -13.87 -8.05
N ASN A 176 1.83 -15.15 -8.02
CA ASN A 176 2.53 -16.18 -8.76
C ASN A 176 2.28 -16.05 -10.27
N ARG A 177 3.02 -16.81 -11.07
CA ARG A 177 2.96 -16.73 -12.53
C ARG A 177 1.56 -16.99 -13.09
N ASN A 178 0.89 -18.06 -12.61
CA ASN A 178 -0.40 -18.47 -13.18
C ASN A 178 -1.49 -17.43 -12.88
N ASP A 179 -1.51 -16.92 -11.65
CA ASP A 179 -2.48 -15.92 -11.23
C ASP A 179 -2.21 -14.59 -11.95
N TYR A 180 -0.92 -14.24 -12.18
CA TYR A 180 -0.56 -13.02 -12.90
C TYR A 180 -1.09 -13.02 -14.34
N GLU A 181 -1.07 -14.18 -15.03
CA GLU A 181 -1.59 -14.32 -16.39
C GLU A 181 -3.13 -14.21 -16.46
N SER A 182 -3.84 -14.33 -15.34
CA SER A 182 -5.31 -14.28 -15.24
C SER A 182 -5.86 -13.06 -14.48
N LEU A 183 -5.03 -12.05 -14.23
CA LEU A 183 -5.42 -10.85 -13.49
C LEU A 183 -6.55 -10.07 -14.17
N ASP A 184 -7.34 -9.36 -13.35
CA ASP A 184 -8.29 -8.36 -13.85
C ASP A 184 -7.56 -7.30 -14.68
N LYS A 185 -8.21 -6.86 -15.77
CA LYS A 185 -7.65 -5.87 -16.71
C LYS A 185 -7.22 -4.57 -16.01
N LYS A 186 -7.90 -4.17 -14.95
CA LYS A 186 -7.54 -2.99 -14.16
C LYS A 186 -6.15 -3.08 -13.55
N LEU A 187 -5.71 -4.29 -13.16
CA LEU A 187 -4.41 -4.50 -12.51
C LEU A 187 -3.23 -4.37 -13.49
N TYR A 188 -3.45 -4.51 -14.79
CA TYR A 188 -2.40 -4.30 -15.79
C TYR A 188 -1.97 -2.83 -15.96
N TYR A 189 -2.72 -1.89 -15.39
CA TYR A 189 -2.29 -0.49 -15.30
C TYR A 189 -1.29 -0.25 -14.16
N GLU A 190 -1.22 -1.17 -13.19
CA GLU A 190 -0.27 -1.10 -12.09
C GLU A 190 1.09 -1.69 -12.51
N PRO A 191 2.22 -1.22 -11.93
CA PRO A 191 3.53 -1.73 -12.32
C PRO A 191 3.63 -3.25 -12.11
N LYS A 192 4.12 -3.98 -13.12
CA LYS A 192 4.34 -5.42 -13.00
C LYS A 192 5.28 -5.77 -11.85
N SER A 193 6.31 -4.94 -11.64
CA SER A 193 7.28 -5.09 -10.55
C SER A 193 6.64 -5.01 -9.16
N ALA A 194 5.47 -4.41 -9.04
CA ALA A 194 4.73 -4.32 -7.78
C ALA A 194 3.73 -5.48 -7.55
N LEU A 195 3.52 -6.33 -8.56
CA LEU A 195 2.53 -7.42 -8.50
C LEU A 195 3.17 -8.81 -8.58
N TYR A 196 4.12 -9.01 -9.49
CA TYR A 196 4.66 -10.32 -9.83
C TYR A 196 5.72 -10.80 -8.84
N GLY A 197 5.38 -11.77 -8.01
CA GLY A 197 6.23 -12.37 -6.96
C GLY A 197 7.10 -13.55 -7.41
N GLY A 198 7.29 -13.74 -8.72
CA GLY A 198 8.04 -14.86 -9.26
C GLY A 198 7.16 -16.08 -9.58
N TYR A 199 7.78 -17.22 -9.86
CA TYR A 199 7.10 -18.43 -10.33
C TYR A 199 6.02 -18.91 -9.36
N ASP A 200 6.36 -18.95 -8.05
CA ASP A 200 5.50 -19.43 -6.96
C ASP A 200 5.00 -18.31 -6.02
N GLY A 201 5.26 -17.04 -6.37
CA GLY A 201 4.86 -15.89 -5.55
C GLY A 201 5.69 -15.69 -4.28
N LEU A 202 6.74 -16.48 -4.04
CA LEU A 202 7.52 -16.46 -2.79
C LEU A 202 8.94 -15.90 -2.96
N TYR A 203 9.28 -15.39 -4.13
CA TYR A 203 10.63 -14.93 -4.44
C TYR A 203 11.14 -13.87 -3.45
N PHE A 204 10.36 -12.83 -3.23
CA PHE A 204 10.76 -11.71 -2.36
C PHE A 204 10.79 -12.09 -0.89
N TYR A 205 9.88 -12.94 -0.42
CA TYR A 205 9.94 -13.44 0.96
C TYR A 205 11.25 -14.19 1.23
N ARG A 206 11.67 -15.09 0.33
CA ARG A 206 12.95 -15.81 0.44
C ARG A 206 14.12 -14.84 0.44
N ALA A 207 14.12 -13.86 -0.45
CA ALA A 207 15.22 -12.89 -0.57
C ALA A 207 15.33 -12.00 0.68
N ILE A 208 14.19 -11.48 1.18
CA ILE A 208 14.18 -10.61 2.35
C ILE A 208 14.54 -11.40 3.62
N ILE A 209 13.91 -12.56 3.85
CA ILE A 209 14.13 -13.38 5.06
C ILE A 209 15.61 -13.78 5.20
N LYS A 210 16.27 -14.11 4.10
CA LYS A 210 17.68 -14.53 4.05
C LYS A 210 18.60 -13.54 4.76
N ASP A 211 18.40 -12.25 4.55
CA ASP A 211 19.31 -11.21 5.00
C ASP A 211 18.75 -10.33 6.14
N ALA A 212 17.43 -10.39 6.40
CA ALA A 212 16.74 -9.51 7.35
C ALA A 212 17.36 -9.53 8.77
N SER A 213 17.82 -10.68 9.26
CA SER A 213 18.41 -10.77 10.60
C SER A 213 19.71 -9.94 10.76
N LEU A 214 20.44 -9.68 9.66
CA LEU A 214 21.62 -8.82 9.65
C LEU A 214 21.27 -7.35 9.87
N TYR A 215 20.09 -6.94 9.41
CA TYR A 215 19.59 -5.57 9.46
C TYR A 215 18.58 -5.31 10.60
N LEU A 216 18.24 -6.33 11.38
CA LEU A 216 17.42 -6.17 12.58
C LEU A 216 18.28 -5.97 13.82
N ASN A 217 17.83 -5.05 14.69
CA ASN A 217 18.29 -4.96 16.06
C ASN A 217 17.90 -6.23 16.85
N GLU A 218 18.48 -6.42 18.04
CA GLU A 218 18.04 -7.47 18.96
C GLU A 218 16.55 -7.27 19.32
N LYS A 219 15.77 -8.36 19.27
CA LYS A 219 14.31 -8.34 19.41
C LYS A 219 13.57 -7.50 18.37
N GLY A 220 14.23 -7.19 17.26
CA GLY A 220 13.59 -6.52 16.13
C GLY A 220 12.62 -7.45 15.40
N HIS A 221 11.68 -6.87 14.67
CA HIS A 221 10.59 -7.60 14.02
C HIS A 221 10.64 -7.48 12.51
N LEU A 222 10.47 -8.61 11.84
CA LEU A 222 10.23 -8.70 10.40
C LEU A 222 8.73 -8.89 10.16
N ILE A 223 8.16 -8.07 9.28
CA ILE A 223 6.72 -8.02 9.03
C ILE A 223 6.45 -8.10 7.54
N PHE A 224 5.53 -8.99 7.17
CA PHE A 224 5.09 -9.13 5.79
C PHE A 224 3.58 -8.99 5.65
N GLU A 225 3.13 -8.30 4.61
CA GLU A 225 1.85 -8.59 3.99
C GLU A 225 2.02 -9.81 3.07
N ILE A 226 1.03 -10.71 3.05
CA ILE A 226 1.06 -11.96 2.28
C ILE A 226 -0.21 -12.16 1.45
N GLY A 227 -0.11 -12.97 0.41
CA GLY A 227 -1.27 -13.57 -0.24
C GLY A 227 -2.05 -14.47 0.72
N TYR A 228 -3.35 -14.55 0.55
CA TYR A 228 -4.28 -15.25 1.47
C TYR A 228 -3.96 -16.75 1.68
N ASP A 229 -3.22 -17.35 0.76
CA ASP A 229 -2.84 -18.78 0.75
C ASP A 229 -1.35 -19.03 1.05
N GLN A 230 -0.55 -17.99 1.34
CA GLN A 230 0.90 -18.09 1.47
C GLN A 230 1.41 -18.26 2.91
N LYS A 231 0.52 -18.17 3.91
CA LYS A 231 0.89 -18.19 5.33
C LYS A 231 1.80 -19.34 5.72
N GLU A 232 1.44 -20.56 5.35
CA GLU A 232 2.16 -21.77 5.77
C GLU A 232 3.59 -21.80 5.21
N GLU A 233 3.74 -21.42 3.93
CA GLU A 233 5.05 -21.44 3.29
C GLU A 233 5.97 -20.32 3.81
N VAL A 234 5.42 -19.11 4.04
CA VAL A 234 6.21 -18.00 4.61
C VAL A 234 6.59 -18.30 6.06
N ASN A 235 5.69 -18.88 6.88
CA ASN A 235 6.02 -19.30 8.24
C ASN A 235 7.14 -20.34 8.26
N LYS A 236 7.14 -21.34 7.35
CA LYS A 236 8.24 -22.31 7.23
C LYS A 236 9.57 -21.64 6.91
N LEU A 237 9.58 -20.65 6.01
CA LEU A 237 10.80 -19.89 5.67
C LEU A 237 11.33 -19.14 6.89
N LEU A 238 10.47 -18.48 7.65
CA LEU A 238 10.84 -17.72 8.86
C LEU A 238 11.42 -18.64 9.93
N ILE A 239 10.76 -19.77 10.24
CA ILE A 239 11.23 -20.75 11.22
C ILE A 239 12.61 -21.32 10.82
N LYS A 240 12.80 -21.64 9.53
CA LYS A 240 14.07 -22.14 9.01
C LYS A 240 15.22 -21.13 9.13
N SER A 241 14.88 -19.84 9.19
CA SER A 241 15.83 -18.71 9.33
C SER A 241 15.90 -18.18 10.76
N ASP A 242 15.56 -19.01 11.76
CA ASP A 242 15.67 -18.74 13.20
C ASP A 242 14.80 -17.57 13.71
N PHE A 243 13.78 -17.14 12.96
CA PHE A 243 12.79 -16.21 13.46
C PHE A 243 11.84 -16.91 14.45
N LYS A 244 11.45 -16.17 15.50
CA LYS A 244 10.65 -16.68 16.63
C LYS A 244 9.36 -15.86 16.82
N ASN A 245 8.55 -16.26 17.78
CA ASN A 245 7.35 -15.53 18.21
C ASN A 245 6.46 -15.09 17.03
N ILE A 246 6.22 -16.00 16.07
CA ILE A 246 5.49 -15.69 14.84
C ILE A 246 4.01 -15.46 15.16
N ILE A 247 3.53 -14.28 14.78
CA ILE A 247 2.13 -13.86 14.90
C ILE A 247 1.54 -13.75 13.49
N ASN A 248 0.37 -14.32 13.29
CA ASN A 248 -0.37 -14.21 12.03
C ASN A 248 -1.64 -13.38 12.25
N LEU A 249 -1.85 -12.35 11.44
CA LEU A 249 -3.03 -11.51 11.49
C LEU A 249 -3.89 -11.71 10.25
N LYS A 250 -5.18 -11.57 10.44
CA LYS A 250 -6.19 -11.68 9.38
C LYS A 250 -6.70 -10.32 8.98
N ASP A 251 -7.15 -10.23 7.72
CA ASP A 251 -7.91 -9.08 7.25
C ASP A 251 -9.38 -9.12 7.75
N PHE A 252 -10.15 -8.08 7.42
CA PHE A 252 -11.55 -7.95 7.83
C PHE A 252 -12.46 -9.03 7.22
N ASN A 253 -12.02 -9.72 6.17
CA ASN A 253 -12.74 -10.82 5.53
C ASN A 253 -12.36 -12.18 6.14
N GLY A 254 -11.42 -12.21 7.10
CA GLY A 254 -10.97 -13.41 7.80
C GLY A 254 -9.88 -14.18 7.07
N PHE A 255 -9.29 -13.63 6.00
CA PHE A 255 -8.14 -14.23 5.32
C PHE A 255 -6.84 -13.89 6.04
N ASP A 256 -5.90 -14.83 6.04
CA ASP A 256 -4.54 -14.58 6.54
C ASP A 256 -3.88 -13.50 5.65
N ARG A 257 -3.36 -12.44 6.27
CA ARG A 257 -2.88 -11.28 5.53
C ARG A 257 -1.53 -10.76 5.98
N PHE A 258 -1.19 -10.92 7.25
CA PHE A 258 0.09 -10.43 7.76
C PHE A 258 0.78 -11.47 8.63
N ILE A 259 2.11 -11.47 8.54
CA ILE A 259 2.99 -12.27 9.39
C ILE A 259 3.96 -11.32 10.07
N ILE A 260 4.12 -11.46 11.37
CA ILE A 260 5.07 -10.73 12.21
C ILE A 260 5.96 -11.76 12.88
N ALA A 261 7.27 -11.62 12.75
CA ALA A 261 8.23 -12.53 13.33
C ALA A 261 9.34 -11.76 14.03
N GLU A 262 9.71 -12.19 15.23
CA GLU A 262 10.81 -11.61 16.00
C GLU A 262 12.13 -12.27 15.60
N LYS A 263 13.19 -11.47 15.51
CA LYS A 263 14.56 -11.97 15.32
C LYS A 263 14.94 -12.94 16.45
N GLY A 264 15.45 -14.10 16.10
CA GLY A 264 15.89 -15.14 17.01
C GLY A 264 17.20 -14.87 17.74
#